data_26d9b2044cac31de7f87666c7bb10891
#
_entry.id   26d9b2044cac31de7f87666c7bb10891
#
_cell.length_a   1.000
_cell.length_b   1.000
_cell.length_c   1.000
_cell.angle_alpha   90.00
_cell.angle_beta   90.00
_cell.angle_gamma   90.00
#
_symmetry.space_group_name_H-M   'P 1'
#
loop_
_entity.id
_entity.type
_entity.pdbx_description
1 polymer ?
#
loop_
_entity_poly.entity_id
_entity_poly.type
_entity_poly.pdbx_seq_one_letter_code
_entity_poly.pdbx_strand_id
1 'polypeptide(L)'
;YWKESIAANAESARVAKLDGEQHDQAHGMDYLVYAYLQLAQDKKARAVIDEMNAIDFKIDRFVGPYGVAASNARYAVERGDWKAAAALQSRDTKYLYADALTYFARALGKARSGDPAGAKPDADKLGEISAKLKEAKDGYWSEIVGIQQQARAAVRPVDRRRVARVHVAEGAGALVVQHEERGREHLPHRYEEFASS
;
A
#
# COMPACT_ATOMS: atom_id res chain seq x y z
N TYR A 1 20.75 -0.91 4.70
CA TYR A 1 19.82 0.26 4.78
C TYR A 1 18.57 0.00 5.62
N TRP A 2 18.02 -1.25 5.65
CA TRP A 2 16.77 -1.51 6.41
C TRP A 2 16.95 -1.38 7.92
N LYS A 3 18.11 -1.77 8.48
CA LYS A 3 18.38 -1.63 9.92
C LYS A 3 18.50 -0.15 10.32
N GLU A 4 19.15 0.64 9.50
CA GLU A 4 19.29 2.09 9.67
C GLU A 4 17.94 2.77 9.54
N SER A 5 17.12 2.37 8.54
CA SER A 5 15.74 2.84 8.37
C SER A 5 14.89 2.54 9.61
N ILE A 6 14.98 1.33 10.16
CA ILE A 6 14.26 0.97 11.39
C ILE A 6 14.69 1.88 12.55
N ALA A 7 16.00 2.06 12.75
CA ALA A 7 16.49 2.90 13.85
C ALA A 7 16.01 4.36 13.73
N ALA A 8 16.14 4.95 12.55
CA ALA A 8 15.73 6.34 12.30
C ALA A 8 14.22 6.53 12.45
N ASN A 9 13.40 5.65 11.85
CA ASN A 9 11.95 5.79 11.92
C ASN A 9 11.38 5.43 13.30
N ALA A 10 12.01 4.52 14.05
CA ALA A 10 11.63 4.25 15.43
C ALA A 10 11.85 5.47 16.32
N GLU A 11 12.98 6.15 16.16
CA GLU A 11 13.28 7.36 16.91
C GLU A 11 12.36 8.51 16.50
N SER A 12 12.12 8.69 15.21
CA SER A 12 11.17 9.69 14.70
C SER A 12 9.76 9.49 15.28
N ALA A 13 9.24 8.27 15.21
CA ALA A 13 7.92 7.96 15.77
C ALA A 13 7.88 8.15 17.30
N ARG A 14 8.96 7.81 18.01
CA ARG A 14 9.06 8.00 19.46
C ARG A 14 9.03 9.48 19.85
N VAL A 15 9.81 10.31 19.16
CA VAL A 15 9.85 11.75 19.42
C VAL A 15 8.49 12.37 19.12
N ALA A 16 7.92 12.10 17.95
CA ALA A 16 6.60 12.59 17.57
C ALA A 16 5.52 12.21 18.59
N LYS A 17 5.57 10.98 19.12
CA LYS A 17 4.65 10.54 20.18
C LYS A 17 4.79 11.35 21.46
N LEU A 18 6.02 11.67 21.88
CA LEU A 18 6.28 12.49 23.08
C LEU A 18 5.79 13.94 22.90
N ASP A 19 5.91 14.45 21.68
CA ASP A 19 5.49 15.81 21.34
C ASP A 19 3.98 15.92 21.04
N GLY A 20 3.25 14.78 21.05
CA GLY A 20 1.82 14.71 20.73
C GLY A 20 1.50 14.82 19.24
N GLU A 21 2.51 14.74 18.37
CA GLU A 21 2.37 14.85 16.90
C GLU A 21 1.96 13.50 16.29
N GLN A 22 0.67 13.18 16.42
CA GLN A 22 0.09 11.89 16.04
C GLN A 22 0.30 11.52 14.56
N HIS A 23 0.28 12.51 13.65
CA HIS A 23 0.46 12.27 12.22
C HIS A 23 1.91 11.94 11.87
N ASP A 24 2.85 12.61 12.49
CA ASP A 24 4.28 12.38 12.28
C ASP A 24 4.70 11.05 12.95
N GLN A 25 4.08 10.72 14.11
CA GLN A 25 4.20 9.39 14.71
C GLN A 25 3.75 8.30 13.72
N ALA A 26 2.53 8.44 13.17
CA ALA A 26 1.99 7.46 12.22
C ALA A 26 2.84 7.36 10.93
N HIS A 27 3.41 8.48 10.48
CA HIS A 27 4.30 8.50 9.32
C HIS A 27 5.57 7.68 9.57
N GLY A 28 6.26 7.90 10.69
CA GLY A 28 7.42 7.09 11.07
C GLY A 28 7.07 5.60 11.24
N MET A 29 5.89 5.32 11.81
CA MET A 29 5.41 3.95 11.97
C MET A 29 5.10 3.24 10.65
N ASP A 30 4.61 3.94 9.62
CA ASP A 30 4.40 3.36 8.28
C ASP A 30 5.72 2.88 7.66
N TYR A 31 6.78 3.69 7.76
CA TYR A 31 8.12 3.27 7.32
C TYR A 31 8.70 2.12 8.15
N LEU A 32 8.40 2.06 9.46
CA LEU A 32 8.78 0.93 10.30
C LEU A 32 8.13 -0.37 9.84
N VAL A 33 6.82 -0.33 9.56
CA VAL A 33 6.09 -1.51 9.03
C VAL A 33 6.75 -1.99 7.74
N TYR A 34 7.02 -1.07 6.81
CA TYR A 34 7.66 -1.40 5.55
C TYR A 34 9.03 -2.05 5.78
N ALA A 35 9.91 -1.42 6.57
CA ALA A 35 11.26 -1.93 6.82
C ALA A 35 11.26 -3.29 7.53
N TYR A 36 10.35 -3.51 8.49
CA TYR A 36 10.21 -4.81 9.15
C TYR A 36 9.76 -5.91 8.19
N LEU A 37 8.84 -5.61 7.26
CA LEU A 37 8.39 -6.57 6.25
C LEU A 37 9.53 -6.94 5.29
N GLN A 38 10.37 -5.97 4.89
CA GLN A 38 11.54 -6.23 4.04
C GLN A 38 12.56 -7.17 4.72
N LEU A 39 12.60 -7.18 6.05
CA LEU A 39 13.45 -8.08 6.84
C LEU A 39 12.72 -9.34 7.32
N ALA A 40 11.52 -9.63 6.84
CA ALA A 40 10.66 -10.74 7.26
C ALA A 40 10.40 -10.75 8.80
N GLN A 41 10.38 -9.58 9.43
CA GLN A 41 10.10 -9.42 10.86
C GLN A 41 8.59 -9.15 11.09
N ASP A 42 7.76 -10.06 10.59
CA ASP A 42 6.30 -9.93 10.54
C ASP A 42 5.66 -9.61 11.90
N LYS A 43 6.15 -10.23 12.97
CA LYS A 43 5.63 -9.97 14.31
C LYS A 43 5.86 -8.54 14.77
N LYS A 44 7.00 -7.94 14.42
CA LYS A 44 7.29 -6.55 14.75
C LYS A 44 6.47 -5.60 13.89
N ALA A 45 6.35 -5.88 12.59
CA ALA A 45 5.46 -5.13 11.71
C ALA A 45 4.03 -5.13 12.25
N ARG A 46 3.52 -6.29 12.69
CA ARG A 46 2.18 -6.40 13.26
C ARG A 46 2.02 -5.57 14.53
N ALA A 47 2.99 -5.60 15.44
CA ALA A 47 2.94 -4.82 16.67
C ALA A 47 2.87 -3.31 16.40
N VAL A 48 3.63 -2.82 15.42
CA VAL A 48 3.57 -1.42 14.98
C VAL A 48 2.20 -1.07 14.40
N ILE A 49 1.63 -1.96 13.57
CA ILE A 49 0.30 -1.76 13.00
C ILE A 49 -0.77 -1.70 14.08
N ASP A 50 -0.70 -2.56 15.09
CA ASP A 50 -1.67 -2.58 16.19
C ASP A 50 -1.61 -1.27 17.00
N GLU A 51 -0.42 -0.77 17.29
CA GLU A 51 -0.23 0.54 17.92
C GLU A 51 -0.77 1.68 17.04
N MET A 52 -0.44 1.67 15.74
CA MET A 52 -0.91 2.69 14.81
C MET A 52 -2.44 2.70 14.67
N ASN A 53 -3.05 1.53 14.64
CA ASN A 53 -4.51 1.40 14.57
C ASN A 53 -5.24 1.99 15.79
N ALA A 54 -4.56 2.08 16.93
CA ALA A 54 -5.10 2.63 18.17
C ALA A 54 -4.95 4.17 18.26
N ILE A 55 -4.27 4.82 17.32
CA ILE A 55 -4.12 6.28 17.33
C ILE A 55 -5.48 6.93 17.03
N ASP A 56 -5.92 7.80 17.92
CA ASP A 56 -7.08 8.66 17.74
C ASP A 56 -6.63 10.04 17.27
N PHE A 57 -6.61 10.24 15.95
CA PHE A 57 -6.14 11.48 15.33
C PHE A 57 -7.04 12.67 15.69
N LYS A 58 -6.50 13.63 16.43
CA LYS A 58 -7.22 14.83 16.88
C LYS A 58 -7.24 15.95 15.84
N ILE A 59 -6.23 15.98 15.00
CA ILE A 59 -6.07 16.99 13.94
C ILE A 59 -6.41 16.33 12.60
N ASP A 60 -7.04 17.08 11.73
CA ASP A 60 -7.44 16.60 10.44
C ASP A 60 -6.33 16.80 9.39
N ARG A 61 -5.48 15.79 9.24
CA ARG A 61 -4.39 15.71 8.25
C ARG A 61 -4.41 14.34 7.59
N PHE A 62 -4.02 14.26 6.32
CA PHE A 62 -4.06 13.01 5.53
C PHE A 62 -3.02 11.96 5.94
N VAL A 63 -1.88 12.38 6.47
CA VAL A 63 -0.69 11.54 6.70
C VAL A 63 -1.02 10.34 7.59
N GLY A 64 -1.72 10.56 8.69
CA GLY A 64 -2.11 9.49 9.61
C GLY A 64 -3.06 8.47 8.98
N PRO A 65 -4.23 8.89 8.47
CA PRO A 65 -5.16 7.98 7.77
C PRO A 65 -4.52 7.21 6.62
N TYR A 66 -3.66 7.88 5.84
CA TYR A 66 -2.92 7.23 4.76
C TYR A 66 -1.97 6.16 5.27
N GLY A 67 -1.11 6.48 6.26
CA GLY A 67 -0.17 5.53 6.85
C GLY A 67 -0.87 4.30 7.44
N VAL A 68 -2.00 4.50 8.12
CA VAL A 68 -2.82 3.39 8.65
C VAL A 68 -3.34 2.50 7.52
N ALA A 69 -3.93 3.07 6.47
CA ALA A 69 -4.46 2.30 5.35
C ALA A 69 -3.34 1.56 4.60
N ALA A 70 -2.22 2.26 4.32
CA ALA A 70 -1.07 1.70 3.63
C ALA A 70 -0.45 0.52 4.40
N SER A 71 -0.24 0.68 5.70
CA SER A 71 0.40 -0.34 6.53
C SER A 71 -0.45 -1.60 6.65
N ASN A 72 -1.76 -1.48 6.86
CA ASN A 72 -2.66 -2.64 6.93
C ASN A 72 -2.75 -3.36 5.58
N ALA A 73 -2.87 -2.63 4.47
CA ALA A 73 -2.91 -3.19 3.13
C ALA A 73 -1.60 -3.90 2.77
N ARG A 74 -0.47 -3.24 2.99
CA ARG A 74 0.89 -3.76 2.74
C ARG A 74 1.14 -5.04 3.51
N TYR A 75 0.83 -5.06 4.81
CA TYR A 75 1.04 -6.22 5.67
C TYR A 75 0.37 -7.48 5.13
N ALA A 76 -0.88 -7.38 4.70
CA ALA A 76 -1.61 -8.51 4.16
C ALA A 76 -1.12 -8.91 2.77
N VAL A 77 -0.90 -7.94 1.89
CA VAL A 77 -0.58 -8.17 0.48
C VAL A 77 0.85 -8.69 0.29
N GLU A 78 1.85 -8.11 0.94
CA GLU A 78 3.25 -8.54 0.82
C GLU A 78 3.48 -9.95 1.37
N ARG A 79 2.71 -10.34 2.38
CA ARG A 79 2.75 -11.70 2.92
C ARG A 79 1.96 -12.72 2.09
N GLY A 80 1.23 -12.26 1.08
CA GLY A 80 0.34 -13.12 0.31
C GLY A 80 -0.84 -13.67 1.13
N ASP A 81 -1.17 -13.02 2.24
CA ASP A 81 -2.33 -13.38 3.07
C ASP A 81 -3.61 -12.81 2.44
N TRP A 82 -4.01 -13.45 1.34
CA TRP A 82 -5.15 -13.00 0.54
C TRP A 82 -6.45 -12.99 1.32
N LYS A 83 -6.61 -13.92 2.28
CA LYS A 83 -7.77 -13.96 3.15
C LYS A 83 -7.82 -12.75 4.07
N ALA A 84 -6.71 -12.40 4.70
CA ALA A 84 -6.60 -11.20 5.52
C ALA A 84 -6.80 -9.93 4.68
N ALA A 85 -6.20 -9.86 3.48
CA ALA A 85 -6.40 -8.75 2.57
C ALA A 85 -7.89 -8.55 2.19
N ALA A 86 -8.60 -9.65 1.86
CA ALA A 86 -10.03 -9.63 1.54
C ALA A 86 -10.92 -9.16 2.71
N ALA A 87 -10.46 -9.34 3.94
CA ALA A 87 -11.19 -9.02 5.17
C ALA A 87 -10.89 -7.61 5.73
N LEU A 88 -9.99 -6.83 5.10
CA LEU A 88 -9.67 -5.48 5.55
C LEU A 88 -10.91 -4.60 5.61
N GLN A 89 -10.97 -3.74 6.62
CA GLN A 89 -12.07 -2.80 6.80
C GLN A 89 -11.64 -1.39 6.37
N SER A 90 -12.47 -0.74 5.54
CA SER A 90 -12.30 0.69 5.25
C SER A 90 -12.65 1.51 6.48
N ARG A 91 -11.93 2.60 6.68
CA ARG A 91 -12.22 3.57 7.73
C ARG A 91 -13.13 4.69 7.24
N ASP A 92 -13.43 4.69 5.92
CA ASP A 92 -14.28 5.69 5.25
C ASP A 92 -13.88 7.12 5.64
N THR A 93 -12.61 7.41 5.38
CA THR A 93 -12.03 8.72 5.69
C THR A 93 -12.47 9.75 4.64
N LYS A 94 -12.24 11.02 4.89
CA LYS A 94 -12.43 12.04 3.83
C LYS A 94 -11.31 12.01 2.78
N TYR A 95 -10.25 11.26 3.02
CA TYR A 95 -9.10 11.11 2.12
C TYR A 95 -9.29 9.90 1.22
N LEU A 96 -10.02 10.08 0.12
CA LEU A 96 -10.45 9.01 -0.78
C LEU A 96 -9.29 8.14 -1.27
N TYR A 97 -8.12 8.73 -1.53
CA TYR A 97 -6.94 8.00 -1.96
C TYR A 97 -6.32 7.11 -0.84
N ALA A 98 -6.56 7.43 0.44
CA ALA A 98 -6.19 6.54 1.54
C ALA A 98 -7.15 5.35 1.61
N ASP A 99 -8.46 5.59 1.48
CA ASP A 99 -9.46 4.53 1.45
C ASP A 99 -9.27 3.59 0.24
N ALA A 100 -8.82 4.13 -0.90
CA ALA A 100 -8.52 3.36 -2.11
C ALA A 100 -7.50 2.24 -1.86
N LEU A 101 -6.52 2.42 -0.98
CA LEU A 101 -5.54 1.38 -0.63
C LEU A 101 -6.23 0.16 -0.02
N THR A 102 -7.22 0.38 0.84
CA THR A 102 -8.00 -0.71 1.45
C THR A 102 -8.86 -1.43 0.40
N TYR A 103 -9.57 -0.69 -0.44
CA TYR A 103 -10.38 -1.29 -1.51
C TYR A 103 -9.53 -2.06 -2.52
N PHE A 104 -8.34 -1.55 -2.86
CA PHE A 104 -7.40 -2.26 -3.71
C PHE A 104 -6.94 -3.58 -3.09
N ALA A 105 -6.49 -3.57 -1.83
CA ALA A 105 -6.06 -4.76 -1.13
C ALA A 105 -7.18 -5.80 -1.00
N ARG A 106 -8.42 -5.36 -0.72
CA ARG A 106 -9.61 -6.22 -0.65
C ARG A 106 -9.93 -6.85 -2.00
N ALA A 107 -9.95 -6.05 -3.07
CA ALA A 107 -10.21 -6.54 -4.41
C ALA A 107 -9.16 -7.58 -4.83
N LEU A 108 -7.88 -7.30 -4.58
CA LEU A 108 -6.78 -8.22 -4.84
C LEU A 108 -6.90 -9.50 -4.01
N GLY A 109 -7.17 -9.36 -2.72
CA GLY A 109 -7.33 -10.48 -1.78
C GLY A 109 -8.45 -11.43 -2.20
N LYS A 110 -9.64 -10.89 -2.51
CA LYS A 110 -10.78 -11.68 -3.00
C LYS A 110 -10.47 -12.40 -4.30
N ALA A 111 -9.93 -11.68 -5.29
CA ALA A 111 -9.56 -12.26 -6.58
C ALA A 111 -8.52 -13.37 -6.44
N ARG A 112 -7.50 -13.18 -5.59
CA ARG A 112 -6.46 -14.18 -5.31
C ARG A 112 -6.95 -15.36 -4.47
N SER A 113 -7.99 -15.17 -3.68
CA SER A 113 -8.66 -16.25 -2.93
C SER A 113 -9.64 -17.05 -3.77
N GLY A 114 -9.78 -16.75 -5.07
CA GLY A 114 -10.66 -17.47 -5.98
C GLY A 114 -12.08 -16.91 -6.08
N ASP A 115 -12.33 -15.71 -5.56
CA ASP A 115 -13.60 -14.99 -5.64
C ASP A 115 -13.48 -13.69 -6.48
N PRO A 116 -13.31 -13.79 -7.81
CA PRO A 116 -13.24 -12.62 -8.67
C PRO A 116 -14.58 -11.86 -8.76
N ALA A 117 -15.71 -12.55 -8.56
CA ALA A 117 -17.02 -11.89 -8.51
C ALA A 117 -17.16 -11.02 -7.27
N GLY A 118 -16.76 -11.51 -6.11
CA GLY A 118 -16.73 -10.76 -4.87
C GLY A 118 -15.72 -9.60 -4.85
N ALA A 119 -14.72 -9.63 -5.74
CA ALA A 119 -13.77 -8.51 -5.89
C ALA A 119 -14.37 -7.32 -6.66
N LYS A 120 -15.43 -7.54 -7.46
CA LYS A 120 -16.00 -6.51 -8.33
C LYS A 120 -16.47 -5.25 -7.58
N PRO A 121 -17.22 -5.35 -6.47
CA PRO A 121 -17.67 -4.17 -5.74
C PRO A 121 -16.53 -3.26 -5.27
N ASP A 122 -15.43 -3.84 -4.76
CA ASP A 122 -14.28 -3.07 -4.31
C ASP A 122 -13.57 -2.38 -5.48
N ALA A 123 -13.53 -3.00 -6.64
CA ALA A 123 -12.96 -2.41 -7.84
C ALA A 123 -13.86 -1.34 -8.47
N ASP A 124 -15.16 -1.51 -8.43
CA ASP A 124 -16.10 -0.48 -8.84
C ASP A 124 -15.92 0.76 -7.94
N LYS A 125 -15.71 0.53 -6.64
CA LYS A 125 -15.40 1.62 -5.68
C LYS A 125 -14.12 2.37 -6.02
N LEU A 126 -13.06 1.68 -6.45
CA LEU A 126 -11.84 2.33 -6.95
C LEU A 126 -12.14 3.23 -8.16
N GLY A 127 -13.00 2.78 -9.08
CA GLY A 127 -13.42 3.60 -10.22
C GLY A 127 -14.17 4.86 -9.81
N GLU A 128 -15.09 4.73 -8.84
CA GLU A 128 -15.80 5.88 -8.26
C GLU A 128 -14.85 6.88 -7.61
N ILE A 129 -13.87 6.38 -6.83
CA ILE A 129 -12.87 7.21 -6.16
C ILE A 129 -12.01 7.94 -7.20
N SER A 130 -11.51 7.23 -8.23
CA SER A 130 -10.72 7.85 -9.30
C SER A 130 -11.49 8.96 -10.01
N ALA A 131 -12.77 8.73 -10.32
CA ALA A 131 -13.63 9.73 -10.94
C ALA A 131 -13.82 10.97 -10.05
N LYS A 132 -14.12 10.79 -8.76
CA LYS A 132 -14.27 11.89 -7.80
C LYS A 132 -12.98 12.71 -7.64
N LEU A 133 -11.82 12.06 -7.59
CA LEU A 133 -10.52 12.74 -7.53
C LEU A 133 -10.26 13.54 -8.80
N LYS A 134 -10.66 13.03 -9.97
CA LYS A 134 -10.56 13.74 -11.24
C LYS A 134 -11.46 14.97 -11.26
N GLU A 135 -12.70 14.86 -10.80
CA GLU A 135 -13.63 15.98 -10.66
C GLU A 135 -13.10 17.05 -9.71
N ALA A 136 -12.44 16.63 -8.63
CA ALA A 136 -11.76 17.53 -7.69
C ALA A 136 -10.46 18.13 -8.23
N LYS A 137 -10.09 17.82 -9.50
CA LYS A 137 -8.83 18.23 -10.16
C LYS A 137 -7.57 17.71 -9.47
N ASP A 138 -7.68 16.65 -8.69
CA ASP A 138 -6.55 15.91 -8.12
C ASP A 138 -6.06 14.87 -9.12
N GLY A 139 -5.34 15.32 -10.14
CA GLY A 139 -4.89 14.48 -11.25
C GLY A 139 -3.95 13.36 -10.80
N TYR A 140 -3.04 13.65 -9.86
CA TYR A 140 -2.09 12.67 -9.36
C TYR A 140 -2.79 11.47 -8.71
N TRP A 141 -3.63 11.72 -7.70
CA TRP A 141 -4.31 10.62 -7.00
C TRP A 141 -5.37 9.94 -7.85
N SER A 142 -6.02 10.67 -8.77
CA SER A 142 -6.94 10.08 -9.74
C SER A 142 -6.24 9.04 -10.62
N GLU A 143 -5.03 9.34 -11.11
CA GLU A 143 -4.25 8.42 -11.93
C GLU A 143 -3.80 7.19 -11.12
N ILE A 144 -3.24 7.38 -9.93
CA ILE A 144 -2.80 6.30 -9.05
C ILE A 144 -3.94 5.33 -8.74
N VAL A 145 -5.12 5.85 -8.37
CA VAL A 145 -6.28 5.00 -8.08
C VAL A 145 -6.81 4.31 -9.34
N GLY A 146 -6.74 4.98 -10.49
CA GLY A 146 -7.08 4.38 -11.79
C GLY A 146 -6.18 3.19 -12.14
N ILE A 147 -4.87 3.28 -11.87
CA ILE A 147 -3.93 2.17 -12.03
C ILE A 147 -4.28 1.01 -11.08
N GLN A 148 -4.60 1.30 -9.82
CA GLN A 148 -5.02 0.28 -8.85
C GLN A 148 -6.28 -0.44 -9.31
N GLN A 149 -7.24 0.26 -9.89
CA GLN A 149 -8.44 -0.34 -10.48
C GLN A 149 -8.12 -1.30 -11.63
N GLN A 150 -7.21 -0.90 -12.53
CA GLN A 150 -6.81 -1.70 -13.69
C GLN A 150 -6.00 -2.93 -13.28
N ALA A 151 -5.13 -2.83 -12.29
CA ALA A 151 -4.31 -3.92 -11.80
C ALA A 151 -5.16 -5.13 -11.34
N ARG A 152 -6.39 -4.89 -10.87
CA ARG A 152 -7.35 -5.95 -10.60
C ARG A 152 -7.75 -6.75 -11.85
N ALA A 153 -7.96 -6.08 -12.98
CA ALA A 153 -8.37 -6.75 -14.22
C ALA A 153 -7.30 -7.71 -14.75
N ALA A 154 -6.04 -7.47 -14.41
CA ALA A 154 -4.90 -8.32 -14.76
C ALA A 154 -4.79 -9.57 -13.86
N VAL A 155 -5.52 -9.64 -12.74
CA VAL A 155 -5.55 -10.83 -11.87
C VAL A 155 -6.47 -11.88 -12.46
N ARG A 156 -6.00 -12.57 -13.52
CA ARG A 156 -6.61 -13.81 -13.99
C ARG A 156 -6.49 -14.87 -12.89
N PRO A 157 -7.38 -15.90 -12.86
CA PRO A 157 -7.20 -17.07 -11.99
C PRO A 157 -5.77 -17.57 -12.18
N VAL A 158 -5.00 -17.56 -11.10
CA VAL A 158 -3.56 -17.85 -11.18
C VAL A 158 -3.39 -19.33 -11.51
N ASP A 159 -2.76 -19.61 -12.62
CA ASP A 159 -1.89 -20.78 -12.69
C ASP A 159 -0.92 -20.67 -11.50
N ARG A 160 -0.97 -21.62 -10.57
CA ARG A 160 -0.24 -21.62 -9.28
C ARG A 160 1.28 -21.47 -9.40
N ARG A 161 1.81 -21.22 -10.59
CA ARG A 161 3.22 -21.08 -10.94
C ARG A 161 3.69 -19.63 -11.12
N ARG A 162 2.81 -18.64 -11.08
CA ARG A 162 3.18 -17.21 -11.21
C ARG A 162 2.90 -16.46 -9.91
N VAL A 163 3.91 -16.25 -9.13
CA VAL A 163 3.86 -15.35 -7.96
C VAL A 163 4.11 -13.93 -8.46
N ALA A 164 3.10 -13.08 -8.47
CA ALA A 164 3.31 -11.65 -8.61
C ALA A 164 3.77 -11.08 -7.26
N ARG A 165 4.92 -10.44 -7.25
CA ARG A 165 5.35 -9.62 -6.11
C ARG A 165 4.71 -8.25 -6.24
N VAL A 166 4.03 -7.84 -5.18
CA VAL A 166 3.52 -6.47 -5.07
C VAL A 166 4.55 -5.67 -4.31
N HIS A 167 5.11 -4.67 -4.95
CA HIS A 167 6.03 -3.72 -4.33
C HIS A 167 5.30 -2.40 -4.11
N VAL A 168 5.53 -1.80 -2.96
CA VAL A 168 5.16 -0.42 -2.70
C VAL A 168 6.37 0.43 -3.05
N ALA A 169 6.25 1.28 -4.05
CA ALA A 169 7.33 2.16 -4.45
C ALA A 169 7.61 3.19 -3.34
N GLU A 170 8.87 3.29 -2.95
CA GLU A 170 9.32 4.36 -2.05
C GLU A 170 9.11 5.73 -2.71
N GLY A 171 8.54 6.64 -1.96
CA GLY A 171 8.40 8.05 -2.33
C GLY A 171 7.10 8.44 -3.02
N ALA A 172 6.33 7.51 -3.58
CA ALA A 172 5.06 7.84 -4.25
C ALA A 172 3.81 7.33 -3.51
N GLY A 173 3.96 6.56 -2.42
CA GLY A 173 2.82 5.99 -1.70
C GLY A 173 1.95 5.03 -2.53
N ALA A 174 2.40 4.65 -3.72
CA ALA A 174 1.65 3.83 -4.64
C ALA A 174 2.03 2.35 -4.52
N LEU A 175 1.01 1.49 -4.46
CA LEU A 175 1.15 0.04 -4.54
C LEU A 175 1.28 -0.32 -6.03
N VAL A 176 2.45 -0.79 -6.47
CA VAL A 176 2.70 -1.19 -7.85
C VAL A 176 2.78 -2.71 -7.95
N VAL A 177 2.02 -3.31 -8.86
CA VAL A 177 2.09 -4.73 -9.19
C VAL A 177 3.09 -4.93 -10.32
N GLN A 178 4.22 -5.59 -10.05
CA GLN A 178 5.16 -5.99 -11.10
C GLN A 178 4.88 -7.42 -11.53
N HIS A 179 4.75 -7.63 -12.84
CA HIS A 179 4.72 -8.95 -13.45
C HIS A 179 6.14 -9.35 -13.84
N GLU A 180 6.70 -10.37 -13.20
CA GLU A 180 7.88 -11.06 -13.73
C GLU A 180 7.46 -12.04 -14.82
N GLU A 181 7.73 -11.70 -16.07
CA GLU A 181 7.78 -12.69 -17.15
C GLU A 181 9.14 -13.40 -17.12
N ARG A 182 9.18 -14.61 -16.58
CA ARG A 182 10.30 -15.53 -16.90
C ARG A 182 10.00 -16.24 -18.20
N GLY A 183 10.58 -15.79 -19.25
CA GLY A 183 10.58 -16.48 -20.53
C GLY A 183 11.42 -15.76 -21.57
N ARG A 184 12.73 -16.09 -21.57
CA ARG A 184 13.68 -16.03 -22.70
C ARG A 184 13.64 -14.81 -23.62
N GLU A 185 14.87 -14.34 -23.78
CA GLU A 185 15.51 -13.65 -24.88
C GLU A 185 15.68 -12.13 -24.76
N HIS A 186 16.94 -11.79 -24.61
CA HIS A 186 17.66 -10.58 -25.08
C HIS A 186 16.85 -9.29 -25.17
N LEU A 187 17.01 -8.44 -24.16
CA LEU A 187 16.89 -7.01 -24.37
C LEU A 187 18.24 -6.33 -24.07
N PRO A 188 18.75 -5.49 -24.98
CA PRO A 188 20.04 -4.84 -24.85
C PRO A 188 19.97 -3.73 -23.80
N HIS A 189 21.09 -3.57 -23.10
CA HIS A 189 21.44 -2.44 -22.25
C HIS A 189 20.98 -1.08 -22.80
N ARG A 190 20.13 -0.39 -22.03
CA ARG A 190 20.01 1.08 -22.03
C ARG A 190 19.46 1.55 -20.68
N TYR A 191 20.31 1.63 -19.70
CA TYR A 191 20.15 2.52 -18.54
C TYR A 191 21.53 3.00 -18.14
N GLU A 192 22.13 3.82 -19.00
CA GLU A 192 23.15 4.79 -18.61
C GLU A 192 22.71 6.10 -19.26
N GLU A 193 22.58 7.11 -18.43
CA GLU A 193 22.38 8.56 -18.69
C GLU A 193 21.11 9.10 -18.00
N PHE A 194 21.23 9.35 -16.71
CA PHE A 194 20.61 10.48 -16.02
C PHE A 194 21.23 10.62 -14.61
N ALA A 195 22.54 10.89 -14.62
CA ALA A 195 23.22 11.42 -13.44
C ALA A 195 24.29 12.42 -13.95
N SER A 196 23.85 13.62 -14.30
CA SER A 196 24.68 14.83 -14.39
C SER A 196 23.83 15.98 -14.95
N SER A 197 23.20 16.75 -14.11
CA SER A 197 23.00 18.22 -14.25
C SER A 197 22.41 18.75 -12.95
#